data_94677ed21568f47e85608b534f7c9dcb
#
_entry.id   94677ed21568f47e85608b534f7c9dcb
#
_cell.length_a   1.000
_cell.length_b   1.000
_cell.length_c   1.000
_cell.angle_alpha   90.00
_cell.angle_beta   90.00
_cell.angle_gamma   90.00
#
_symmetry.space_group_name_H-M   'P 1'
#
loop_
_entity.id
_entity.type
_entity.pdbx_description
1 polymer ?
#
loop_
_entity_poly.entity_id
_entity_poly.type
_entity_poly.pdbx_seq_one_letter_code
_entity_poly.pdbx_strand_id
1 'polypeptide(L)'
;MEQGPRGGSRPAEPGPCLSSPRGGEQAALVPLLSAAGAEPGSRMLAVAAVLPAGGCGERMGVPTPKQFCPVLERPLISYTLQAMERACWIKDIIVVVTGENMEAMENIIKKYKHKRISLVEAGVTRHRSIFNGLKALADNQPNSRLSKPEVVIIHDAVRPFFEEDILLKVVTAAKEHGAAGAVRPLVSTVISPSADGCLDHSLERARHRASEMPQAFLFDVIYEAYQQCSDYDLEFGTECLQLALKYCHIKAKLVEGSPDLWKVTYKRDLYAAESIIKERISQEICIVMDTKENEEHISHLLEEVLKTELNHIHVRSQALYNAGSDIQHINLEQCYNFVCVNVKEPDFQETQKLMSMLEESNFSILYSIVVVSVHFLDFKLSSPSQKMESLMCIREFAKKMKKRKILLYGLIINYSQDEQKLQESLRQGAIIIAALIKERNSALIGQLLVA
;
A
#
# COMPACT_ATOMS: atom_id res chain seq x y z
N MET A 1 -75.30 -2.45 26.23
CA MET A 1 -75.15 -3.52 27.21
C MET A 1 -74.07 -4.43 26.64
N GLU A 2 -72.92 -4.66 27.14
CA GLU A 2 -72.21 -4.48 28.38
C GLU A 2 -70.72 -4.43 28.07
N GLN A 3 -70.03 -3.66 28.66
CA GLN A 3 -68.76 -3.33 29.19
C GLN A 3 -67.80 -4.51 29.43
N GLY A 4 -66.59 -4.36 28.96
CA GLY A 4 -65.25 -4.37 29.42
C GLY A 4 -64.70 -5.69 29.97
N PRO A 5 -63.39 -5.79 30.28
CA PRO A 5 -62.44 -4.70 30.57
C PRO A 5 -61.06 -4.78 29.83
N ARG A 6 -60.37 -3.68 29.96
CA ARG A 6 -58.98 -3.42 29.55
C ARG A 6 -57.98 -4.23 30.39
N GLY A 7 -56.99 -4.85 29.74
CA GLY A 7 -55.76 -5.35 30.34
C GLY A 7 -54.57 -4.70 29.66
N GLY A 8 -53.98 -3.69 30.34
CA GLY A 8 -52.73 -3.06 29.93
C GLY A 8 -51.56 -3.94 30.29
N SER A 9 -50.67 -4.20 29.36
CA SER A 9 -49.33 -4.74 29.59
C SER A 9 -48.29 -3.64 29.42
N ARG A 10 -47.55 -3.38 30.49
CA ARG A 10 -46.40 -2.46 30.54
C ARG A 10 -45.27 -2.96 29.62
N PRO A 11 -44.48 -2.06 29.03
CA PRO A 11 -43.27 -2.45 28.34
C PRO A 11 -42.18 -2.91 29.32
N ALA A 12 -41.49 -3.99 28.97
CA ALA A 12 -40.38 -4.53 29.72
C ALA A 12 -39.15 -3.61 29.60
N GLU A 13 -38.51 -3.37 30.73
CA GLU A 13 -37.24 -2.66 30.87
C GLU A 13 -36.10 -3.43 30.19
N PRO A 14 -35.11 -2.74 29.59
CA PRO A 14 -33.93 -3.40 29.04
C PRO A 14 -33.01 -3.88 30.18
N GLY A 15 -32.70 -5.16 30.16
CA GLY A 15 -31.73 -5.78 31.04
C GLY A 15 -30.30 -5.29 30.80
N PRO A 16 -29.39 -5.48 31.77
CA PRO A 16 -28.09 -4.82 31.78
C PRO A 16 -27.14 -5.38 30.70
N CYS A 17 -26.41 -4.47 30.05
CA CYS A 17 -25.27 -4.74 29.18
C CYS A 17 -24.24 -5.60 29.91
N LEU A 18 -23.99 -6.80 29.40
CA LEU A 18 -22.83 -7.60 29.75
C LEU A 18 -21.56 -6.96 29.18
N SER A 19 -20.70 -6.50 30.08
CA SER A 19 -19.36 -6.03 29.86
C SER A 19 -18.51 -7.12 29.17
N SER A 20 -17.88 -6.75 28.03
CA SER A 20 -16.84 -7.55 27.38
C SER A 20 -15.64 -7.77 28.31
N PRO A 21 -15.05 -8.96 28.36
CA PRO A 21 -13.80 -9.17 29.08
C PRO A 21 -12.65 -8.52 28.28
N ARG A 22 -11.99 -7.56 28.92
CA ARG A 22 -10.63 -7.13 28.53
C ARG A 22 -9.65 -8.20 28.99
N GLY A 23 -8.71 -8.52 28.13
CA GLY A 23 -7.44 -9.07 28.59
C GLY A 23 -7.03 -10.38 27.95
N GLY A 24 -5.95 -10.28 27.14
CA GLY A 24 -4.86 -11.24 27.14
C GLY A 24 -5.02 -12.44 26.23
N GLU A 25 -4.55 -12.25 24.98
CA GLU A 25 -3.75 -13.29 24.31
C GLU A 25 -3.15 -12.69 23.03
N GLN A 26 -2.24 -11.73 23.20
CA GLN A 26 -1.22 -11.38 22.20
C GLN A 26 0.06 -12.06 22.65
N ALA A 27 0.21 -13.34 22.35
CA ALA A 27 1.51 -14.00 22.44
C ALA A 27 1.55 -15.17 21.46
N ALA A 28 2.62 -15.22 20.67
CA ALA A 28 3.13 -16.35 19.91
C ALA A 28 2.54 -16.64 18.52
N LEU A 29 2.62 -15.68 17.56
CA LEU A 29 2.42 -16.00 16.14
C LEU A 29 3.57 -15.55 15.21
N VAL A 30 4.66 -15.00 15.76
CA VAL A 30 5.72 -14.34 14.97
C VAL A 30 6.91 -15.24 14.56
N PRO A 31 7.21 -16.43 15.11
CA PRO A 31 8.48 -17.11 14.80
C PRO A 31 8.52 -17.94 13.52
N LEU A 32 7.42 -18.25 12.86
CA LEU A 32 7.40 -19.28 11.79
C LEU A 32 7.77 -18.79 10.39
N LEU A 33 7.79 -17.48 10.15
CA LEU A 33 7.99 -16.94 8.80
C LEU A 33 8.99 -15.76 8.71
N SER A 34 9.50 -15.21 9.83
CA SER A 34 10.53 -14.18 9.79
C SER A 34 11.92 -14.80 9.95
N ALA A 35 12.87 -14.40 9.09
CA ALA A 35 14.27 -14.83 9.17
C ALA A 35 15.04 -14.34 10.41
N ALA A 36 14.43 -13.52 11.27
CA ALA A 36 15.01 -12.98 12.49
C ALA A 36 14.36 -13.63 13.71
N GLY A 37 14.71 -14.89 14.02
CA GLY A 37 14.25 -15.57 15.23
C GLY A 37 13.85 -17.03 15.09
N ALA A 38 14.18 -17.68 13.97
CA ALA A 38 13.92 -19.10 13.80
C ALA A 38 14.88 -19.92 14.69
N GLU A 39 14.34 -20.76 15.57
CA GLU A 39 15.11 -21.81 16.23
C GLU A 39 15.80 -22.70 15.18
N PRO A 40 17.03 -23.17 15.43
CA PRO A 40 17.73 -24.05 14.50
C PRO A 40 16.99 -25.40 14.40
N GLY A 41 16.18 -25.55 13.30
CA GLY A 41 15.39 -26.75 13.03
C GLY A 41 13.98 -26.47 12.45
N SER A 42 13.49 -25.24 12.48
CA SER A 42 12.20 -24.87 11.87
C SER A 42 12.34 -24.79 10.34
N ARG A 43 11.76 -25.77 9.62
CA ARG A 43 11.69 -25.76 8.16
C ARG A 43 10.83 -24.57 7.72
N MET A 44 11.44 -23.58 7.04
CA MET A 44 10.70 -22.46 6.46
C MET A 44 9.61 -22.97 5.51
N LEU A 45 8.39 -22.45 5.68
CA LEU A 45 7.23 -22.79 4.86
C LEU A 45 7.49 -22.36 3.42
N ALA A 46 7.37 -23.28 2.46
CA ALA A 46 7.48 -22.95 1.06
C ALA A 46 6.17 -22.36 0.55
N VAL A 47 6.13 -21.05 0.29
CA VAL A 47 4.94 -20.32 -0.15
C VAL A 47 5.17 -19.74 -1.55
N ALA A 48 4.17 -19.88 -2.43
CA ALA A 48 4.11 -19.20 -3.72
C ALA A 48 2.80 -18.43 -3.87
N ALA A 49 2.76 -17.49 -4.80
CA ALA A 49 1.55 -16.73 -5.11
C ALA A 49 1.16 -16.88 -6.59
N VAL A 50 -0.13 -16.93 -6.88
CA VAL A 50 -0.71 -16.91 -8.23
C VAL A 50 -1.61 -15.69 -8.37
N LEU A 51 -1.29 -14.84 -9.36
CA LEU A 51 -1.98 -13.58 -9.64
C LEU A 51 -2.61 -13.64 -11.04
N PRO A 52 -3.92 -13.97 -11.18
CA PRO A 52 -4.61 -13.87 -12.46
C PRO A 52 -4.68 -12.41 -12.93
N ALA A 53 -4.11 -12.14 -14.09
CA ALA A 53 -4.01 -10.83 -14.73
C ALA A 53 -4.51 -10.81 -16.19
N GLY A 54 -5.28 -11.81 -16.61
CA GLY A 54 -5.78 -11.97 -17.99
C GLY A 54 -7.08 -11.22 -18.30
N GLY A 55 -7.71 -10.53 -17.32
CA GLY A 55 -9.01 -9.87 -17.55
C GLY A 55 -8.90 -8.59 -18.39
N CYS A 56 -9.81 -8.40 -19.35
CA CYS A 56 -9.91 -7.21 -20.21
C CYS A 56 -10.32 -5.93 -19.46
N GLY A 57 -11.10 -6.05 -18.36
CA GLY A 57 -11.49 -4.90 -17.56
C GLY A 57 -12.62 -4.04 -18.15
N GLU A 58 -13.54 -4.60 -18.90
CA GLU A 58 -14.67 -3.92 -19.58
C GLU A 58 -15.40 -2.88 -18.72
N ARG A 59 -15.60 -3.19 -17.41
CA ARG A 59 -16.25 -2.28 -16.46
C ARG A 59 -15.49 -0.96 -16.21
N MET A 60 -14.22 -0.86 -16.63
CA MET A 60 -13.44 0.37 -16.55
C MET A 60 -13.83 1.39 -17.61
N GLY A 61 -14.41 0.94 -18.75
CA GLY A 61 -14.77 1.81 -19.86
C GLY A 61 -13.56 2.47 -20.55
N VAL A 62 -12.37 1.85 -20.46
CA VAL A 62 -11.14 2.31 -21.10
C VAL A 62 -10.54 1.17 -21.94
N PRO A 63 -9.79 1.49 -23.04
CA PRO A 63 -9.22 0.46 -23.91
C PRO A 63 -8.09 -0.35 -23.27
N THR A 64 -7.41 0.23 -22.26
CA THR A 64 -6.31 -0.42 -21.56
C THR A 64 -6.86 -1.40 -20.52
N PRO A 65 -6.38 -2.67 -20.48
CA PRO A 65 -6.76 -3.59 -19.43
C PRO A 65 -6.47 -3.01 -18.05
N LYS A 66 -7.40 -3.17 -17.11
CA LYS A 66 -7.39 -2.47 -15.81
C LYS A 66 -6.09 -2.66 -15.00
N GLN A 67 -5.46 -3.83 -15.08
CA GLN A 67 -4.18 -4.12 -14.41
C GLN A 67 -3.02 -3.26 -14.93
N PHE A 68 -3.13 -2.75 -16.13
CA PHE A 68 -2.14 -1.86 -16.76
C PHE A 68 -2.53 -0.39 -16.70
N CYS A 69 -3.74 -0.06 -16.21
CA CYS A 69 -4.13 1.34 -16.02
C CYS A 69 -3.15 2.03 -15.06
N PRO A 70 -2.68 3.25 -15.43
CA PRO A 70 -1.72 3.96 -14.61
C PRO A 70 -2.38 4.59 -13.39
N VAL A 71 -1.71 4.48 -12.25
CA VAL A 71 -1.93 5.27 -11.04
C VAL A 71 -0.61 5.96 -10.72
N LEU A 72 -0.57 7.29 -10.64
CA LEU A 72 0.68 8.05 -10.50
C LEU A 72 1.75 7.62 -11.52
N GLU A 73 1.36 7.49 -12.80
CA GLU A 73 2.22 7.08 -13.94
C GLU A 73 2.77 5.64 -13.86
N ARG A 74 2.34 4.84 -12.91
CA ARG A 74 2.76 3.45 -12.72
C ARG A 74 1.59 2.48 -12.90
N PRO A 75 1.73 1.37 -13.66
CA PRO A 75 0.67 0.39 -13.84
C PRO A 75 0.19 -0.19 -12.51
N LEU A 76 -1.13 -0.36 -12.36
CA LEU A 76 -1.77 -0.84 -11.14
C LEU A 76 -1.18 -2.18 -10.65
N ILE A 77 -0.95 -3.14 -11.55
CA ILE A 77 -0.35 -4.44 -11.21
C ILE A 77 1.01 -4.31 -10.54
N SER A 78 1.81 -3.31 -10.92
CA SER A 78 3.15 -3.11 -10.36
C SER A 78 3.11 -2.77 -8.86
N TYR A 79 2.04 -2.16 -8.37
CA TYR A 79 1.82 -1.96 -6.93
C TYR A 79 1.51 -3.27 -6.21
N THR A 80 0.66 -4.11 -6.80
CA THR A 80 0.34 -5.42 -6.25
C THR A 80 1.58 -6.31 -6.18
N LEU A 81 2.41 -6.31 -7.23
CA LEU A 81 3.66 -7.05 -7.25
C LEU A 81 4.63 -6.56 -6.18
N GLN A 82 4.81 -5.25 -6.04
CA GLN A 82 5.66 -4.68 -5.00
C GLN A 82 5.19 -5.07 -3.59
N ALA A 83 3.88 -5.06 -3.35
CA ALA A 83 3.32 -5.47 -2.07
C ALA A 83 3.59 -6.96 -1.79
N MET A 84 3.47 -7.84 -2.80
CA MET A 84 3.82 -9.27 -2.68
C MET A 84 5.33 -9.48 -2.46
N GLU A 85 6.16 -8.71 -3.13
CA GLU A 85 7.61 -8.82 -3.01
C GLU A 85 8.16 -8.33 -1.66
N ARG A 86 7.43 -7.47 -0.92
CA ARG A 86 7.77 -7.08 0.46
C ARG A 86 7.75 -8.28 1.39
N ALA A 87 6.83 -9.20 1.20
CA ALA A 87 6.79 -10.47 1.90
C ALA A 87 7.92 -11.38 1.38
N CYS A 88 9.11 -11.26 1.97
CA CYS A 88 10.33 -11.99 1.53
C CYS A 88 10.21 -13.51 1.64
N TRP A 89 9.28 -14.01 2.46
CA TRP A 89 8.96 -15.42 2.64
C TRP A 89 8.13 -16.03 1.48
N ILE A 90 7.58 -15.22 0.57
CA ILE A 90 6.98 -15.70 -0.68
C ILE A 90 8.13 -15.98 -1.66
N LYS A 91 8.30 -17.24 -2.03
CA LYS A 91 9.43 -17.68 -2.88
C LYS A 91 9.22 -17.31 -4.35
N ASP A 92 8.05 -17.65 -4.89
CA ASP A 92 7.72 -17.50 -6.30
C ASP A 92 6.39 -16.78 -6.48
N ILE A 93 6.30 -15.87 -7.45
CA ILE A 93 5.08 -15.13 -7.80
C ILE A 93 4.76 -15.40 -9.26
N ILE A 94 3.67 -16.11 -9.51
CA ILE A 94 3.20 -16.46 -10.84
C ILE A 94 2.18 -15.40 -11.29
N VAL A 95 2.49 -14.66 -12.33
CA VAL A 95 1.55 -13.73 -12.96
C VAL A 95 0.98 -14.40 -14.21
N VAL A 96 -0.34 -14.56 -14.21
CA VAL A 96 -1.04 -15.24 -15.31
C VAL A 96 -1.67 -14.19 -16.21
N VAL A 97 -1.13 -14.01 -17.41
CA VAL A 97 -1.45 -12.92 -18.35
C VAL A 97 -1.77 -13.47 -19.74
N THR A 98 -2.61 -12.79 -20.51
CA THR A 98 -2.93 -13.22 -21.88
C THR A 98 -1.71 -13.11 -22.79
N GLY A 99 -1.62 -13.94 -23.82
CA GLY A 99 -0.51 -13.93 -24.81
C GLY A 99 -0.27 -12.54 -25.40
N GLU A 100 -1.34 -11.79 -25.71
CA GLU A 100 -1.29 -10.42 -26.24
C GLU A 100 -0.58 -9.43 -25.29
N ASN A 101 -0.67 -9.65 -23.99
CA ASN A 101 -0.12 -8.76 -22.97
C ASN A 101 1.18 -9.27 -22.33
N MET A 102 1.75 -10.37 -22.84
CA MET A 102 2.97 -10.97 -22.30
C MET A 102 4.15 -9.99 -22.38
N GLU A 103 4.40 -9.40 -23.55
CA GLU A 103 5.45 -8.42 -23.76
C GLU A 103 5.28 -7.16 -22.89
N ALA A 104 4.04 -6.66 -22.77
CA ALA A 104 3.75 -5.52 -21.92
C ALA A 104 4.08 -5.82 -20.45
N MET A 105 3.78 -7.04 -19.99
CA MET A 105 4.08 -7.47 -18.62
C MET A 105 5.59 -7.63 -18.39
N GLU A 106 6.34 -8.21 -19.36
CA GLU A 106 7.79 -8.29 -19.29
C GLU A 106 8.43 -6.90 -19.18
N ASN A 107 7.95 -5.94 -19.98
CA ASN A 107 8.42 -4.56 -19.94
C ASN A 107 8.17 -3.90 -18.58
N ILE A 108 7.01 -4.19 -17.94
CA ILE A 108 6.71 -3.72 -16.57
C ILE A 108 7.70 -4.33 -15.57
N ILE A 109 7.92 -5.65 -15.63
CA ILE A 109 8.86 -6.35 -14.74
C ILE A 109 10.25 -5.74 -14.84
N LYS A 110 10.76 -5.55 -16.07
CA LYS A 110 12.08 -4.96 -16.33
C LYS A 110 12.16 -3.49 -15.86
N LYS A 111 11.16 -2.67 -16.21
CA LYS A 111 11.13 -1.23 -15.90
C LYS A 111 11.12 -0.96 -14.40
N TYR A 112 10.33 -1.73 -13.64
CA TYR A 112 10.16 -1.55 -12.20
C TYR A 112 11.03 -2.51 -11.37
N LYS A 113 11.93 -3.27 -12.04
CA LYS A 113 12.91 -4.19 -11.41
C LYS A 113 12.24 -5.21 -10.48
N HIS A 114 11.06 -5.70 -10.85
CA HIS A 114 10.40 -6.75 -10.10
C HIS A 114 11.21 -8.04 -10.10
N LYS A 115 11.22 -8.72 -8.97
CA LYS A 115 11.98 -9.96 -8.73
C LYS A 115 11.01 -11.11 -8.43
N ARG A 116 11.48 -12.35 -8.54
CA ARG A 116 10.70 -13.56 -8.19
C ARG A 116 9.42 -13.73 -9.02
N ILE A 117 9.30 -13.07 -10.18
CA ILE A 117 8.13 -13.11 -11.04
C ILE A 117 8.36 -14.12 -12.17
N SER A 118 7.39 -15.01 -12.37
CA SER A 118 7.30 -15.89 -13.53
C SER A 118 5.98 -15.66 -14.26
N LEU A 119 6.02 -15.60 -15.59
CA LEU A 119 4.85 -15.37 -16.42
C LEU A 119 4.29 -16.69 -16.93
N VAL A 120 2.97 -16.82 -16.91
CA VAL A 120 2.22 -17.97 -17.41
C VAL A 120 1.07 -17.47 -18.27
N GLU A 121 0.75 -18.17 -19.35
CA GLU A 121 -0.35 -17.80 -20.23
C GLU A 121 -1.73 -18.03 -19.56
N ALA A 122 -2.59 -17.02 -19.71
CA ALA A 122 -3.94 -17.06 -19.14
C ALA A 122 -4.86 -18.01 -19.91
N GLY A 123 -5.79 -18.61 -19.21
CA GLY A 123 -6.94 -19.30 -19.81
C GLY A 123 -8.07 -18.31 -20.12
N VAL A 124 -9.11 -18.80 -20.79
CA VAL A 124 -10.28 -18.01 -21.21
C VAL A 124 -11.11 -17.47 -20.04
N THR A 125 -11.02 -18.08 -18.87
CA THR A 125 -11.70 -17.62 -17.65
C THR A 125 -10.72 -17.40 -16.50
N ARG A 126 -11.18 -16.73 -15.43
CA ARG A 126 -10.38 -16.53 -14.22
C ARG A 126 -9.94 -17.86 -13.60
N HIS A 127 -10.82 -18.83 -13.49
CA HIS A 127 -10.48 -20.13 -12.92
C HIS A 127 -9.50 -20.92 -13.80
N ARG A 128 -9.68 -20.91 -15.13
CA ARG A 128 -8.72 -21.53 -16.05
C ARG A 128 -7.35 -20.86 -15.98
N SER A 129 -7.31 -19.53 -15.81
CA SER A 129 -6.05 -18.80 -15.59
C SER A 129 -5.36 -19.20 -14.28
N ILE A 130 -6.11 -19.27 -13.17
CA ILE A 130 -5.56 -19.72 -11.89
C ILE A 130 -5.02 -21.16 -12.02
N PHE A 131 -5.77 -22.03 -12.66
CA PHE A 131 -5.35 -23.41 -12.84
C PHE A 131 -4.06 -23.52 -13.69
N ASN A 132 -3.89 -22.69 -14.72
CA ASN A 132 -2.63 -22.63 -15.48
C ASN A 132 -1.44 -22.24 -14.58
N GLY A 133 -1.64 -21.25 -13.70
CA GLY A 133 -0.63 -20.85 -12.70
C GLY A 133 -0.30 -21.98 -11.72
N LEU A 134 -1.30 -22.73 -11.25
CA LEU A 134 -1.10 -23.88 -10.37
C LEU A 134 -0.35 -25.01 -11.08
N LYS A 135 -0.67 -25.29 -12.35
CA LYS A 135 0.04 -26.28 -13.17
C LYS A 135 1.53 -25.94 -13.30
N ALA A 136 1.86 -24.67 -13.52
CA ALA A 136 3.25 -24.22 -13.61
C ALA A 136 4.03 -24.45 -12.31
N LEU A 137 3.35 -24.34 -11.13
CA LEU A 137 3.95 -24.64 -9.83
C LEU A 137 4.02 -26.17 -9.55
N ALA A 138 3.16 -26.99 -10.17
CA ALA A 138 3.16 -28.44 -10.05
C ALA A 138 4.22 -29.11 -10.93
N ASP A 139 4.70 -28.41 -11.95
CA ASP A 139 5.61 -28.96 -12.96
C ASP A 139 7.01 -29.16 -12.37
N ASN A 140 7.36 -30.42 -12.11
CA ASN A 140 8.65 -30.84 -11.57
C ASN A 140 9.71 -31.07 -12.67
N GLN A 141 9.70 -30.30 -13.76
CA GLN A 141 10.73 -30.46 -14.77
C GLN A 141 12.12 -30.15 -14.19
N PRO A 142 13.15 -30.96 -14.55
CA PRO A 142 14.50 -30.83 -13.98
C PRO A 142 15.15 -29.44 -14.22
N ASN A 143 14.67 -28.69 -15.20
CA ASN A 143 15.14 -27.35 -15.56
C ASN A 143 14.21 -26.23 -15.07
N SER A 144 13.11 -26.55 -14.38
CA SER A 144 12.21 -25.54 -13.84
C SER A 144 12.87 -24.83 -12.65
N ARG A 145 12.85 -23.49 -12.66
CA ARG A 145 13.25 -22.69 -11.50
C ARG A 145 12.18 -22.69 -10.40
N LEU A 146 10.95 -23.11 -10.75
CA LEU A 146 9.82 -23.19 -9.86
C LEU A 146 9.85 -24.50 -9.09
N SER A 147 9.39 -24.46 -7.85
CA SER A 147 9.23 -25.67 -7.03
C SER A 147 7.84 -25.69 -6.43
N LYS A 148 7.26 -26.90 -6.32
CA LYS A 148 5.97 -27.09 -5.69
C LYS A 148 5.97 -26.49 -4.28
N PRO A 149 5.09 -25.53 -3.99
CA PRO A 149 4.99 -24.93 -2.65
C PRO A 149 4.19 -25.83 -1.70
N GLU A 150 4.32 -25.59 -0.41
CA GLU A 150 3.43 -26.18 0.60
C GLU A 150 2.09 -25.44 0.64
N VAL A 151 2.14 -24.10 0.59
CA VAL A 151 0.97 -23.22 0.56
C VAL A 151 1.03 -22.34 -0.67
N VAL A 152 -0.10 -22.16 -1.34
CA VAL A 152 -0.26 -21.23 -2.46
C VAL A 152 -1.26 -20.13 -2.11
N ILE A 153 -0.87 -18.88 -2.38
CA ILE A 153 -1.73 -17.70 -2.27
C ILE A 153 -2.35 -17.46 -3.64
N ILE A 154 -3.66 -17.24 -3.69
CA ILE A 154 -4.37 -16.73 -4.86
C ILE A 154 -4.77 -15.29 -4.55
N HIS A 155 -4.36 -14.34 -5.41
CA HIS A 155 -4.61 -12.92 -5.20
C HIS A 155 -4.89 -12.19 -6.51
N ASP A 156 -5.84 -11.26 -6.52
CA ASP A 156 -6.17 -10.52 -7.74
C ASP A 156 -5.07 -9.46 -8.05
N ALA A 157 -4.60 -9.42 -9.29
CA ALA A 157 -3.57 -8.47 -9.76
C ALA A 157 -3.95 -6.98 -9.60
N VAL A 158 -5.21 -6.69 -9.33
CA VAL A 158 -5.79 -5.34 -9.18
C VAL A 158 -6.26 -5.03 -7.77
N ARG A 159 -5.65 -5.66 -6.76
CA ARG A 159 -5.85 -5.38 -5.33
C ARG A 159 -4.50 -5.03 -4.69
N PRO A 160 -4.02 -3.79 -4.83
CA PRO A 160 -2.70 -3.40 -4.37
C PRO A 160 -2.60 -3.16 -2.86
N PHE A 161 -3.75 -3.07 -2.16
CA PHE A 161 -3.83 -2.63 -0.77
C PHE A 161 -4.10 -3.81 0.17
N PHE A 162 -3.09 -4.60 0.43
CA PHE A 162 -3.10 -5.59 1.50
C PHE A 162 -1.87 -5.38 2.39
N GLU A 163 -2.01 -5.74 3.64
CA GLU A 163 -0.98 -5.64 4.65
C GLU A 163 -0.31 -7.00 4.83
N GLU A 164 0.98 -7.02 5.13
CA GLU A 164 1.75 -8.26 5.27
C GLU A 164 1.22 -9.13 6.41
N ASP A 165 0.75 -8.51 7.50
CA ASP A 165 0.18 -9.23 8.65
C ASP A 165 -1.11 -9.99 8.29
N ILE A 166 -1.98 -9.42 7.47
CA ILE A 166 -3.18 -10.11 6.97
C ILE A 166 -2.80 -11.27 6.04
N LEU A 167 -1.83 -11.04 5.16
CA LEU A 167 -1.32 -12.09 4.28
C LEU A 167 -0.76 -13.27 5.08
N LEU A 168 0.03 -12.95 6.11
CA LEU A 168 0.60 -13.94 7.03
C LEU A 168 -0.47 -14.72 7.81
N LYS A 169 -1.47 -14.02 8.36
CA LYS A 169 -2.61 -14.64 9.07
C LYS A 169 -3.38 -15.62 8.16
N VAL A 170 -3.62 -15.22 6.89
CA VAL A 170 -4.32 -16.07 5.93
C VAL A 170 -3.50 -17.30 5.57
N VAL A 171 -2.19 -17.17 5.35
CA VAL A 171 -1.28 -18.30 5.04
C VAL A 171 -1.17 -19.25 6.22
N THR A 172 -1.02 -18.75 7.44
CA THR A 172 -0.96 -19.57 8.66
C THR A 172 -2.26 -20.34 8.86
N ALA A 173 -3.41 -19.67 8.73
CA ALA A 173 -4.71 -20.32 8.82
C ALA A 173 -4.93 -21.36 7.71
N ALA A 174 -4.43 -21.14 6.50
CA ALA A 174 -4.51 -22.12 5.42
C ALA A 174 -3.66 -23.36 5.71
N LYS A 175 -2.48 -23.20 6.31
CA LYS A 175 -1.65 -24.31 6.76
C LYS A 175 -2.36 -25.17 7.79
N GLU A 176 -3.07 -24.58 8.74
CA GLU A 176 -3.77 -25.29 9.81
C GLU A 176 -5.09 -25.95 9.35
N HIS A 177 -5.84 -25.28 8.47
CA HIS A 177 -7.20 -25.67 8.11
C HIS A 177 -7.33 -26.21 6.67
N GLY A 178 -6.25 -26.23 5.88
CA GLY A 178 -6.27 -26.63 4.47
C GLY A 178 -6.61 -25.51 3.50
N ALA A 179 -7.42 -24.52 3.91
CA ALA A 179 -7.79 -23.35 3.15
C ALA A 179 -8.13 -22.18 4.08
N ALA A 180 -7.85 -20.95 3.67
CA ALA A 180 -8.28 -19.74 4.36
C ALA A 180 -8.45 -18.58 3.38
N GLY A 181 -9.28 -17.60 3.74
CA GLY A 181 -9.49 -16.42 2.91
C GLY A 181 -9.86 -15.19 3.71
N ALA A 182 -9.41 -14.04 3.20
CA ALA A 182 -9.77 -12.76 3.76
C ALA A 182 -11.26 -12.45 3.49
N VAL A 183 -11.91 -11.88 4.48
CA VAL A 183 -13.32 -11.47 4.41
C VAL A 183 -13.50 -10.10 5.05
N ARG A 184 -14.58 -9.42 4.66
CA ARG A 184 -15.02 -8.18 5.32
C ARG A 184 -16.50 -8.26 5.70
N PRO A 185 -16.95 -7.56 6.76
CA PRO A 185 -18.37 -7.36 7.02
C PRO A 185 -19.06 -6.72 5.80
N LEU A 186 -20.31 -7.10 5.56
CA LEU A 186 -21.11 -6.45 4.53
C LEU A 186 -21.47 -5.03 4.98
N VAL A 187 -21.22 -4.05 4.10
CA VAL A 187 -21.62 -2.64 4.30
C VAL A 187 -23.03 -2.42 3.76
N SER A 188 -23.29 -2.90 2.54
CA SER A 188 -24.58 -2.76 1.89
C SER A 188 -25.54 -3.89 2.27
N THR A 189 -26.86 -3.63 2.22
CA THR A 189 -27.86 -4.69 2.25
C THR A 189 -27.76 -5.52 0.97
N VAL A 190 -27.76 -6.83 1.12
CA VAL A 190 -27.75 -7.78 -0.01
C VAL A 190 -29.10 -8.45 -0.07
N ILE A 191 -29.68 -8.46 -1.26
CA ILE A 191 -30.99 -9.05 -1.53
C ILE A 191 -30.87 -10.12 -2.62
N SER A 192 -31.77 -11.08 -2.61
CA SER A 192 -31.97 -12.07 -3.68
C SER A 192 -33.15 -11.66 -4.53
N PRO A 193 -33.00 -11.49 -5.87
CA PRO A 193 -34.12 -11.33 -6.76
C PRO A 193 -34.76 -12.67 -7.13
N SER A 194 -36.06 -12.68 -7.32
CA SER A 194 -36.80 -13.77 -7.95
C SER A 194 -36.60 -13.77 -9.48
N ALA A 195 -37.04 -14.82 -10.16
CA ALA A 195 -36.87 -14.97 -11.62
C ALA A 195 -37.53 -13.87 -12.45
N ASP A 196 -38.58 -13.24 -11.95
CA ASP A 196 -39.30 -12.10 -12.55
C ASP A 196 -38.68 -10.73 -12.24
N GLY A 197 -37.54 -10.72 -11.50
CA GLY A 197 -36.81 -9.50 -11.12
C GLY A 197 -37.36 -8.78 -9.88
N CYS A 198 -38.36 -9.34 -9.21
CA CYS A 198 -38.88 -8.82 -7.95
C CYS A 198 -37.98 -9.23 -6.75
N LEU A 199 -38.20 -8.60 -5.61
CA LEU A 199 -37.53 -8.99 -4.37
C LEU A 199 -38.07 -10.36 -3.90
N ASP A 200 -37.16 -11.35 -3.78
CA ASP A 200 -37.46 -12.62 -3.13
C ASP A 200 -37.21 -12.50 -1.60
N HIS A 201 -35.97 -12.26 -1.21
CA HIS A 201 -35.62 -12.07 0.20
C HIS A 201 -34.36 -11.20 0.43
N SER A 202 -34.20 -10.72 1.63
CA SER A 202 -33.01 -10.02 2.07
C SER A 202 -32.14 -10.95 2.92
N LEU A 203 -30.82 -10.93 2.67
CA LEU A 203 -29.87 -11.67 3.49
C LEU A 203 -29.64 -10.98 4.84
N GLU A 204 -29.58 -11.78 5.89
CA GLU A 204 -29.21 -11.30 7.23
C GLU A 204 -27.72 -10.90 7.22
N ARG A 205 -27.47 -9.58 7.19
CA ARG A 205 -26.10 -9.03 7.02
C ARG A 205 -25.11 -9.51 8.07
N ALA A 206 -25.54 -9.71 9.31
CA ALA A 206 -24.69 -10.17 10.40
C ALA A 206 -24.08 -11.58 10.16
N ARG A 207 -24.79 -12.44 9.41
CA ARG A 207 -24.38 -13.82 9.10
C ARG A 207 -23.60 -13.95 7.81
N HIS A 208 -23.46 -12.89 7.01
CA HIS A 208 -22.80 -12.92 5.72
C HIS A 208 -21.56 -12.02 5.71
N ARG A 209 -20.61 -12.36 4.86
CA ARG A 209 -19.36 -11.62 4.68
C ARG A 209 -19.10 -11.42 3.20
N ALA A 210 -18.46 -10.31 2.85
CA ALA A 210 -17.86 -10.15 1.54
C ALA A 210 -16.59 -10.98 1.47
N SER A 211 -16.48 -11.85 0.47
CA SER A 211 -15.24 -12.58 0.18
C SER A 211 -14.25 -11.64 -0.49
N GLU A 212 -13.04 -11.62 0.04
CA GLU A 212 -11.97 -10.76 -0.46
C GLU A 212 -10.71 -11.59 -0.75
N MET A 213 -9.65 -10.91 -1.13
CA MET A 213 -8.33 -11.47 -1.31
C MET A 213 -7.35 -10.82 -0.30
N PRO A 214 -6.31 -11.55 0.16
CA PRO A 214 -5.81 -12.84 -0.33
C PRO A 214 -6.63 -14.05 0.13
N GLN A 215 -6.55 -15.13 -0.66
CA GLN A 215 -6.94 -16.47 -0.25
C GLN A 215 -5.73 -17.38 -0.32
N ALA A 216 -5.57 -18.30 0.62
CA ALA A 216 -4.47 -19.27 0.64
C ALA A 216 -4.98 -20.69 0.86
N PHE A 217 -4.23 -21.64 0.35
CA PHE A 217 -4.59 -23.06 0.35
C PHE A 217 -3.34 -23.90 0.55
N LEU A 218 -3.46 -25.05 1.20
CA LEU A 218 -2.51 -26.12 0.97
C LEU A 218 -2.51 -26.42 -0.53
N PHE A 219 -1.32 -26.50 -1.13
CA PHE A 219 -1.19 -26.59 -2.58
C PHE A 219 -1.95 -27.79 -3.14
N ASP A 220 -1.80 -28.96 -2.49
CA ASP A 220 -2.44 -30.18 -2.97
C ASP A 220 -3.98 -30.09 -2.91
N VAL A 221 -4.54 -29.44 -1.89
CA VAL A 221 -5.99 -29.26 -1.75
C VAL A 221 -6.57 -28.47 -2.93
N ILE A 222 -5.99 -27.30 -3.22
CA ILE A 222 -6.56 -26.46 -4.30
C ILE A 222 -6.23 -27.05 -5.68
N TYR A 223 -5.07 -27.68 -5.85
CA TYR A 223 -4.70 -28.33 -7.10
C TYR A 223 -5.65 -29.47 -7.43
N GLU A 224 -5.93 -30.35 -6.46
CA GLU A 224 -6.91 -31.42 -6.58
C GLU A 224 -8.32 -30.89 -6.86
N ALA A 225 -8.75 -29.87 -6.14
CA ALA A 225 -10.04 -29.22 -6.39
C ALA A 225 -10.19 -28.76 -7.85
N TYR A 226 -9.15 -28.15 -8.42
CA TYR A 226 -9.13 -27.76 -9.83
C TYR A 226 -9.08 -28.91 -10.81
N GLN A 227 -8.44 -30.02 -10.47
CA GLN A 227 -8.42 -31.25 -11.30
C GLN A 227 -9.80 -31.90 -11.38
N GLN A 228 -10.58 -31.85 -10.29
CA GLN A 228 -11.93 -32.41 -10.20
C GLN A 228 -13.03 -31.46 -10.66
N CYS A 229 -12.68 -30.19 -10.89
CA CYS A 229 -13.62 -29.13 -11.17
C CYS A 229 -14.42 -29.38 -12.45
N SER A 230 -15.75 -29.21 -12.41
CA SER A 230 -16.59 -29.27 -13.60
C SER A 230 -16.27 -28.11 -14.54
N ASP A 231 -16.54 -28.29 -15.85
CA ASP A 231 -16.44 -27.20 -16.82
C ASP A 231 -17.36 -26.02 -16.46
N TYR A 232 -18.52 -26.29 -15.88
CA TYR A 232 -19.43 -25.25 -15.40
C TYR A 232 -18.78 -24.37 -14.31
N ASP A 233 -18.12 -24.98 -13.32
CA ASP A 233 -17.46 -24.22 -12.26
C ASP A 233 -16.23 -23.48 -12.79
N LEU A 234 -15.50 -24.04 -13.75
CA LEU A 234 -14.37 -23.37 -14.41
C LEU A 234 -14.81 -22.16 -15.27
N GLU A 235 -16.02 -22.20 -15.81
CA GLU A 235 -16.57 -21.15 -16.68
C GLU A 235 -17.25 -20.06 -15.87
N PHE A 236 -18.14 -20.42 -14.95
CA PHE A 236 -19.03 -19.50 -14.26
C PHE A 236 -18.68 -19.29 -12.79
N GLY A 237 -17.83 -20.12 -12.21
CA GLY A 237 -17.38 -19.99 -10.83
C GLY A 237 -16.54 -18.71 -10.62
N THR A 238 -16.63 -18.15 -9.42
CA THR A 238 -15.90 -16.93 -9.05
C THR A 238 -15.09 -17.07 -7.76
N GLU A 239 -15.31 -18.16 -6.99
CA GLU A 239 -14.84 -18.28 -5.62
C GLU A 239 -13.99 -19.55 -5.43
N CYS A 240 -12.68 -19.39 -5.09
CA CYS A 240 -11.78 -20.52 -4.94
C CYS A 240 -12.00 -21.30 -3.64
N LEU A 241 -12.44 -20.64 -2.55
CA LEU A 241 -12.78 -21.31 -1.29
C LEU A 241 -13.95 -22.27 -1.48
N GLN A 242 -14.91 -21.93 -2.35
CA GLN A 242 -16.04 -22.79 -2.70
C GLN A 242 -15.57 -24.07 -3.43
N LEU A 243 -14.52 -23.98 -4.27
CA LEU A 243 -13.98 -25.16 -4.94
C LEU A 243 -13.34 -26.13 -3.94
N ALA A 244 -12.54 -25.62 -3.00
CA ALA A 244 -11.95 -26.43 -1.94
C ALA A 244 -13.03 -27.11 -1.07
N LEU A 245 -14.12 -26.40 -0.78
CA LEU A 245 -15.26 -26.98 -0.05
C LEU A 245 -15.99 -28.06 -0.85
N LYS A 246 -16.30 -27.76 -2.13
CA LYS A 246 -17.13 -28.64 -2.98
C LYS A 246 -16.41 -29.92 -3.36
N TYR A 247 -15.15 -29.84 -3.72
CA TYR A 247 -14.41 -30.96 -4.29
C TYR A 247 -13.49 -31.69 -3.30
N CYS A 248 -12.99 -31.01 -2.28
CA CYS A 248 -12.10 -31.57 -1.27
C CYS A 248 -12.69 -31.61 0.14
N HIS A 249 -13.93 -31.13 0.32
CA HIS A 249 -14.64 -31.05 1.61
C HIS A 249 -13.89 -30.22 2.67
N ILE A 250 -13.00 -29.32 2.25
CA ILE A 250 -12.23 -28.46 3.14
C ILE A 250 -13.02 -27.19 3.46
N LYS A 251 -13.31 -27.00 4.73
CA LYS A 251 -13.95 -25.77 5.26
C LYS A 251 -12.90 -24.70 5.50
N ALA A 252 -12.85 -23.69 4.62
CA ALA A 252 -11.88 -22.61 4.74
C ALA A 252 -12.05 -21.79 6.03
N LYS A 253 -10.96 -21.42 6.66
CA LYS A 253 -10.94 -20.45 7.76
C LYS A 253 -11.13 -19.04 7.20
N LEU A 254 -12.10 -18.30 7.72
CA LEU A 254 -12.34 -16.89 7.36
C LEU A 254 -11.55 -15.98 8.28
N VAL A 255 -10.74 -15.09 7.68
CA VAL A 255 -9.89 -14.12 8.38
C VAL A 255 -10.42 -12.72 8.08
N GLU A 256 -10.80 -11.97 9.09
CA GLU A 256 -11.27 -10.61 8.89
C GLU A 256 -10.10 -9.70 8.49
N GLY A 257 -10.26 -8.99 7.38
CA GLY A 257 -9.25 -8.11 6.81
C GLY A 257 -9.63 -6.63 6.88
N SER A 258 -8.70 -5.75 6.48
CA SER A 258 -8.89 -4.31 6.47
C SER A 258 -9.93 -3.86 5.44
N PRO A 259 -10.51 -2.66 5.60
CA PRO A 259 -11.40 -2.07 4.60
C PRO A 259 -10.76 -1.88 3.23
N ASP A 260 -9.44 -1.80 3.16
CA ASP A 260 -8.68 -1.53 1.93
C ASP A 260 -8.51 -2.75 1.00
N LEU A 261 -8.97 -3.93 1.41
CA LEU A 261 -8.89 -5.15 0.58
C LEU A 261 -9.80 -5.15 -0.67
N TRP A 262 -10.41 -4.03 -1.01
CA TRP A 262 -11.31 -3.93 -2.15
C TRP A 262 -10.59 -4.06 -3.50
N LYS A 263 -11.33 -4.49 -4.51
CA LYS A 263 -10.85 -4.71 -5.87
C LYS A 263 -11.06 -3.45 -6.72
N VAL A 264 -10.01 -2.94 -7.34
CA VAL A 264 -10.12 -1.89 -8.37
C VAL A 264 -10.92 -2.45 -9.55
N THR A 265 -12.10 -1.89 -9.79
CA THR A 265 -13.08 -2.44 -10.74
C THR A 265 -13.59 -1.39 -11.72
N TYR A 266 -13.85 -0.18 -11.24
CA TYR A 266 -14.38 0.94 -12.00
C TYR A 266 -13.34 2.06 -12.13
N LYS A 267 -13.51 2.93 -13.14
CA LYS A 267 -12.61 4.07 -13.35
C LYS A 267 -12.45 4.95 -12.10
N ARG A 268 -13.54 5.17 -11.36
CA ARG A 268 -13.52 5.95 -10.10
C ARG A 268 -12.58 5.33 -9.04
N ASP A 269 -12.41 4.01 -9.07
CA ASP A 269 -11.58 3.31 -8.09
C ASP A 269 -10.09 3.62 -8.29
N LEU A 270 -9.68 4.05 -9.49
CA LEU A 270 -8.30 4.52 -9.74
C LEU A 270 -8.02 5.81 -8.97
N TYR A 271 -8.98 6.71 -8.84
CA TYR A 271 -8.81 7.94 -8.05
C TYR A 271 -8.73 7.64 -6.55
N ALA A 272 -9.54 6.68 -6.07
CA ALA A 272 -9.43 6.20 -4.69
C ALA A 272 -8.06 5.52 -4.44
N ALA A 273 -7.59 4.69 -5.37
CA ALA A 273 -6.28 4.07 -5.31
C ALA A 273 -5.15 5.11 -5.30
N GLU A 274 -5.25 6.15 -6.14
CA GLU A 274 -4.28 7.24 -6.14
C GLU A 274 -4.24 7.97 -4.81
N SER A 275 -5.39 8.27 -4.22
CA SER A 275 -5.48 8.92 -2.91
C SER A 275 -4.81 8.10 -1.80
N ILE A 276 -5.10 6.79 -1.72
CA ILE A 276 -4.50 5.89 -0.73
C ILE A 276 -2.98 5.79 -0.94
N ILE A 277 -2.51 5.71 -2.18
CA ILE A 277 -1.09 5.64 -2.47
C ILE A 277 -0.40 6.95 -2.05
N LYS A 278 -0.97 8.11 -2.39
CA LYS A 278 -0.46 9.41 -1.96
C LYS A 278 -0.36 9.51 -0.45
N GLU A 279 -1.39 9.08 0.27
CA GLU A 279 -1.39 9.04 1.73
C GLU A 279 -0.26 8.16 2.27
N ARG A 280 -0.13 6.93 1.77
CA ARG A 280 0.93 5.99 2.20
C ARG A 280 2.34 6.52 1.95
N ILE A 281 2.61 7.07 0.75
CA ILE A 281 3.94 7.61 0.45
C ILE A 281 4.22 8.94 1.17
N SER A 282 3.22 9.63 1.71
CA SER A 282 3.39 10.86 2.49
C SER A 282 3.70 10.61 3.97
N GLN A 283 3.62 9.37 4.44
CA GLN A 283 3.84 9.02 5.86
C GLN A 283 5.32 9.02 6.26
N GLU A 284 6.26 8.86 5.33
CA GLU A 284 7.69 8.87 5.61
C GLU A 284 8.31 10.21 5.19
N ILE A 285 8.85 10.95 6.16
CA ILE A 285 9.53 12.22 5.92
C ILE A 285 10.95 12.13 6.49
N CYS A 286 11.93 12.48 5.66
CA CYS A 286 13.32 12.62 6.08
C CYS A 286 13.65 14.11 6.23
N ILE A 287 13.98 14.56 7.43
CA ILE A 287 14.52 15.90 7.67
C ILE A 287 16.03 15.83 7.55
N VAL A 288 16.57 16.67 6.69
CA VAL A 288 17.99 16.75 6.37
C VAL A 288 18.51 18.12 6.80
N MET A 289 19.61 18.14 7.58
CA MET A 289 20.22 19.35 8.11
C MET A 289 21.73 19.24 8.26
N ASP A 290 22.43 20.37 8.37
CA ASP A 290 23.84 20.40 8.78
C ASP A 290 23.98 20.27 10.32
N THR A 291 25.01 19.55 10.78
CA THR A 291 25.23 19.19 12.19
C THR A 291 25.91 20.28 13.01
N LYS A 292 25.48 21.52 12.98
CA LYS A 292 26.00 22.53 13.89
C LYS A 292 25.09 22.71 15.09
N GLU A 293 25.63 22.70 16.31
CA GLU A 293 24.92 22.66 17.60
C GLU A 293 23.75 23.65 17.75
N ASN A 294 23.80 24.81 17.10
CA ASN A 294 22.73 25.80 17.15
C ASN A 294 21.56 25.53 16.18
N GLU A 295 21.69 24.56 15.29
CA GLU A 295 20.71 24.24 14.25
C GLU A 295 19.86 23.01 14.63
N GLU A 296 20.35 22.15 15.53
CA GLU A 296 19.62 20.98 16.02
C GLU A 296 18.34 21.35 16.74
N HIS A 297 18.33 22.44 17.52
CA HIS A 297 17.15 22.89 18.24
C HIS A 297 15.97 23.27 17.32
N ILE A 298 16.25 24.01 16.26
CA ILE A 298 15.23 24.45 15.28
C ILE A 298 14.64 23.24 14.56
N SER A 299 15.48 22.28 14.22
CA SER A 299 15.02 21.08 13.53
C SER A 299 14.21 20.16 14.42
N HIS A 300 14.59 20.05 15.70
CA HIS A 300 13.78 19.34 16.68
C HIS A 300 12.41 19.97 16.85
N LEU A 301 12.34 21.32 16.93
CA LEU A 301 11.06 22.01 17.00
C LEU A 301 10.22 21.78 15.74
N LEU A 302 10.83 21.84 14.56
CA LEU A 302 10.13 21.56 13.31
C LEU A 302 9.67 20.10 13.24
N GLU A 303 10.47 19.16 13.71
CA GLU A 303 10.12 17.74 13.80
C GLU A 303 8.92 17.51 14.74
N GLU A 304 8.93 18.12 15.93
CA GLU A 304 7.81 18.01 16.89
C GLU A 304 6.52 18.58 16.29
N VAL A 305 6.58 19.76 15.66
CA VAL A 305 5.42 20.36 15.03
C VAL A 305 4.93 19.54 13.84
N LEU A 306 5.81 19.00 13.01
CA LEU A 306 5.43 18.10 11.91
C LEU A 306 4.74 16.85 12.43
N LYS A 307 5.20 16.26 13.54
CA LYS A 307 4.56 15.09 14.17
C LYS A 307 3.16 15.40 14.72
N THR A 308 2.89 16.65 15.14
CA THR A 308 1.55 17.03 15.60
C THR A 308 0.58 17.32 14.46
N GLU A 309 1.05 17.92 13.37
CA GLU A 309 0.23 18.29 12.20
C GLU A 309 -0.01 17.11 11.23
N LEU A 310 0.83 16.13 11.28
CA LEU A 310 0.81 14.97 10.40
C LEU A 310 0.66 13.70 11.24
N ASN A 311 -0.56 13.32 11.57
CA ASN A 311 -0.86 12.09 12.30
C ASN A 311 -0.24 10.86 11.62
N HIS A 312 0.46 10.02 12.38
CA HIS A 312 1.09 8.75 11.95
C HIS A 312 2.32 8.88 11.04
N ILE A 313 3.13 9.92 11.19
CA ILE A 313 4.34 10.12 10.39
C ILE A 313 5.59 9.68 11.13
N HIS A 314 6.43 8.96 10.42
CA HIS A 314 7.79 8.63 10.85
C HIS A 314 8.76 9.71 10.33
N VAL A 315 9.06 10.71 11.18
CA VAL A 315 10.08 11.71 10.87
C VAL A 315 11.44 11.16 11.27
N ARG A 316 12.39 11.20 10.33
CA ARG A 316 13.77 10.80 10.57
C ARG A 316 14.66 12.02 10.35
N SER A 317 15.31 12.49 11.39
CA SER A 317 16.30 13.57 11.29
C SER A 317 17.67 12.96 11.00
N GLN A 318 18.34 13.42 9.97
CA GLN A 318 19.66 12.91 9.59
C GLN A 318 20.58 14.02 9.14
N ALA A 319 21.78 14.00 9.67
CA ALA A 319 22.84 14.91 9.25
C ALA A 319 23.54 14.40 7.98
N LEU A 320 23.76 15.28 7.01
CA LEU A 320 24.41 14.94 5.74
C LEU A 320 25.92 14.64 5.89
N TYR A 321 26.56 15.06 7.00
CA TYR A 321 28.00 14.94 7.18
C TYR A 321 28.52 13.51 7.41
N ASN A 322 27.68 12.63 7.97
CA ASN A 322 28.05 11.23 8.19
C ASN A 322 27.70 10.31 7.01
N ALA A 323 27.26 10.87 5.91
CA ALA A 323 26.54 10.17 4.85
C ALA A 323 27.43 9.50 3.80
N GLY A 324 28.75 9.53 3.94
CA GLY A 324 29.65 8.84 2.99
C GLY A 324 29.48 7.32 2.91
N SER A 325 28.93 6.70 3.97
CA SER A 325 28.62 5.25 4.00
C SER A 325 27.16 4.94 4.37
N ASP A 326 26.43 5.86 5.02
CA ASP A 326 25.16 5.54 5.68
C ASP A 326 23.91 5.90 4.86
N ILE A 327 24.02 6.64 3.75
CA ILE A 327 22.87 6.85 2.85
C ILE A 327 22.42 5.55 2.18
N GLN A 328 23.31 4.56 2.04
CA GLN A 328 22.91 3.20 1.70
C GLN A 328 22.01 2.56 2.77
N HIS A 329 22.02 3.08 4.02
CA HIS A 329 21.18 2.65 5.13
C HIS A 329 19.94 3.52 5.36
N ILE A 330 19.86 4.76 4.79
CA ILE A 330 18.53 5.34 4.59
C ILE A 330 17.86 4.39 3.61
N ASN A 331 16.79 3.75 4.07
CA ASN A 331 15.95 2.92 3.21
C ASN A 331 15.25 3.86 2.22
N LEU A 332 16.06 4.51 1.34
CA LEU A 332 15.64 5.42 0.27
C LEU A 332 14.64 4.71 -0.65
N GLU A 333 14.58 3.38 -0.61
CA GLU A 333 13.57 2.61 -1.30
C GLU A 333 12.15 2.90 -0.79
N GLN A 334 12.00 3.55 0.38
CA GLN A 334 10.69 3.81 1.00
C GLN A 334 10.40 5.29 1.30
N CYS A 335 11.40 6.17 1.37
CA CYS A 335 11.19 7.59 1.64
C CYS A 335 11.18 8.41 0.33
N TYR A 336 10.10 9.13 0.10
CA TYR A 336 9.90 9.98 -1.09
C TYR A 336 9.72 11.45 -0.73
N ASN A 337 9.91 11.82 0.54
CA ASN A 337 9.71 13.18 1.02
C ASN A 337 10.88 13.63 1.87
N PHE A 338 11.51 14.71 1.45
CA PHE A 338 12.67 15.29 2.12
C PHE A 338 12.38 16.74 2.48
N VAL A 339 12.68 17.11 3.71
CA VAL A 339 12.66 18.49 4.20
C VAL A 339 14.08 18.88 4.49
N CYS A 340 14.65 19.76 3.67
CA CYS A 340 16.02 20.21 3.78
C CYS A 340 16.06 21.55 4.52
N VAL A 341 16.62 21.58 5.71
CA VAL A 341 16.66 22.76 6.58
C VAL A 341 17.95 23.53 6.37
N ASN A 342 17.82 24.80 5.92
CA ASN A 342 18.91 25.72 5.69
C ASN A 342 18.77 26.89 6.66
N VAL A 343 19.61 26.95 7.70
CA VAL A 343 19.51 27.97 8.77
C VAL A 343 20.35 29.22 8.47
N LYS A 344 21.35 29.12 7.59
CA LYS A 344 22.22 30.25 7.22
C LYS A 344 21.82 30.87 5.89
N GLU A 345 21.88 32.21 5.85
CA GLU A 345 21.63 33.01 4.67
C GLU A 345 22.60 32.74 3.51
N PRO A 346 22.19 32.98 2.31
CA PRO A 346 21.22 32.37 1.41
C PRO A 346 21.75 31.08 0.79
N ASP A 347 22.21 30.14 1.66
CA ASP A 347 22.96 28.99 1.25
C ASP A 347 22.05 27.81 0.90
N PHE A 348 22.08 27.44 -0.38
CA PHE A 348 21.42 26.27 -0.95
C PHE A 348 22.24 24.99 -0.82
N GLN A 349 23.38 25.02 -0.13
CA GLN A 349 24.38 23.92 -0.16
C GLN A 349 23.80 22.62 0.31
N GLU A 350 22.99 22.59 1.38
CA GLU A 350 22.40 21.35 1.88
C GLU A 350 21.40 20.76 0.90
N THR A 351 20.56 21.61 0.31
CA THR A 351 19.64 21.19 -0.75
C THR A 351 20.41 20.67 -1.97
N GLN A 352 21.48 21.33 -2.38
CA GLN A 352 22.32 20.88 -3.52
C GLN A 352 23.02 19.58 -3.22
N LYS A 353 23.59 19.39 -2.03
CA LYS A 353 24.20 18.12 -1.59
C LYS A 353 23.19 16.98 -1.65
N LEU A 354 22.01 17.16 -1.02
CA LEU A 354 20.94 16.17 -1.08
C LEU A 354 20.58 15.80 -2.52
N MET A 355 20.46 16.80 -3.38
CA MET A 355 20.08 16.59 -4.77
C MET A 355 21.15 15.84 -5.56
N SER A 356 22.45 16.17 -5.34
CA SER A 356 23.56 15.44 -5.95
C SER A 356 23.56 13.97 -5.53
N MET A 357 23.28 13.71 -4.26
CA MET A 357 23.21 12.36 -3.71
C MET A 357 22.00 11.58 -4.29
N LEU A 358 20.83 12.22 -4.45
CA LEU A 358 19.67 11.63 -5.11
C LEU A 358 19.93 11.39 -6.62
N GLU A 359 20.82 12.19 -7.24
CA GLU A 359 21.25 12.00 -8.62
C GLU A 359 22.20 10.82 -8.81
N GLU A 360 23.15 10.65 -7.90
CA GLU A 360 24.15 9.58 -7.94
C GLU A 360 23.56 8.23 -7.56
N SER A 361 22.50 8.25 -6.75
CA SER A 361 21.79 7.04 -6.39
C SER A 361 21.05 6.47 -7.60
N ASN A 362 21.44 5.26 -8.04
CA ASN A 362 20.79 4.50 -9.13
C ASN A 362 19.39 3.99 -8.74
N PHE A 363 18.61 4.79 -7.98
CA PHE A 363 17.27 4.39 -7.57
C PHE A 363 16.31 4.35 -8.76
N SER A 364 15.59 3.27 -8.85
CA SER A 364 14.35 3.25 -9.64
C SER A 364 13.34 4.14 -8.92
N ILE A 365 13.31 5.43 -9.28
CA ILE A 365 12.36 6.39 -8.70
C ILE A 365 10.95 5.98 -9.11
N LEU A 366 10.28 5.27 -8.23
CA LEU A 366 8.92 4.77 -8.45
C LEU A 366 7.89 5.90 -8.42
N TYR A 367 8.11 6.87 -7.53
CA TYR A 367 7.28 8.07 -7.37
C TYR A 367 8.12 9.32 -7.50
N SER A 368 7.47 10.44 -7.82
CA SER A 368 8.14 11.73 -7.77
C SER A 368 8.61 12.01 -6.33
N ILE A 369 9.88 12.32 -6.16
CA ILE A 369 10.43 12.73 -4.87
C ILE A 369 9.99 14.16 -4.59
N VAL A 370 9.51 14.43 -3.38
CA VAL A 370 9.26 15.80 -2.90
C VAL A 370 10.47 16.25 -2.09
N VAL A 371 11.00 17.41 -2.43
CA VAL A 371 12.03 18.09 -1.64
C VAL A 371 11.52 19.49 -1.30
N VAL A 372 11.40 19.78 0.00
CA VAL A 372 11.06 21.10 0.51
C VAL A 372 12.33 21.73 1.07
N SER A 373 12.84 22.77 0.41
CA SER A 373 13.98 23.54 0.89
C SER A 373 13.48 24.64 1.83
N VAL A 374 13.70 24.45 3.13
CA VAL A 374 13.24 25.36 4.19
C VAL A 374 14.35 26.35 4.53
N HIS A 375 14.04 27.64 4.53
CA HIS A 375 14.95 28.73 4.85
C HIS A 375 14.40 29.55 6.01
N PHE A 376 15.22 29.75 7.04
CA PHE A 376 14.89 30.61 8.17
C PHE A 376 15.42 32.03 7.93
N LEU A 377 14.53 33.01 7.82
CA LEU A 377 14.90 34.43 7.59
C LEU A 377 14.22 35.30 8.61
N ASP A 378 14.99 36.22 9.22
CA ASP A 378 14.39 37.33 9.96
C ASP A 378 13.88 38.41 8.98
N PHE A 379 12.55 38.54 8.87
CA PHE A 379 11.93 39.47 7.91
C PHE A 379 12.21 40.93 8.22
N LYS A 380 12.67 41.24 9.43
CA LYS A 380 13.04 42.61 9.80
C LYS A 380 14.45 42.97 9.32
N LEU A 381 15.33 41.97 9.22
CA LEU A 381 16.73 42.18 8.85
C LEU A 381 17.01 41.85 7.37
N SER A 382 16.21 40.99 6.74
CA SER A 382 16.43 40.53 5.36
C SER A 382 15.97 41.53 4.32
N SER A 383 16.82 41.85 3.36
CA SER A 383 16.50 42.76 2.25
C SER A 383 15.60 42.10 1.19
N PRO A 384 14.79 42.87 0.43
CA PRO A 384 14.01 42.34 -0.69
C PRO A 384 14.87 41.62 -1.77
N SER A 385 16.11 42.07 -1.96
CA SER A 385 17.07 41.54 -2.93
C SER A 385 17.46 40.09 -2.57
N GLN A 386 17.73 39.80 -1.30
CA GLN A 386 18.09 38.48 -0.83
C GLN A 386 16.95 37.45 -1.05
N LYS A 387 15.70 37.88 -0.79
CA LYS A 387 14.52 37.03 -1.06
C LYS A 387 14.37 36.71 -2.56
N MET A 388 14.66 37.70 -3.42
CA MET A 388 14.57 37.53 -4.87
C MET A 388 15.68 36.58 -5.39
N GLU A 389 16.88 36.68 -4.87
CA GLU A 389 18.02 35.86 -5.25
C GLU A 389 17.78 34.41 -4.90
N SER A 390 17.32 34.12 -3.68
CA SER A 390 16.90 32.79 -3.24
C SER A 390 15.80 32.19 -4.15
N LEU A 391 14.80 33.01 -4.52
CA LEU A 391 13.74 32.58 -5.42
C LEU A 391 14.28 32.19 -6.80
N MET A 392 15.21 32.97 -7.35
CA MET A 392 15.79 32.65 -8.66
C MET A 392 16.58 31.34 -8.64
N CYS A 393 17.40 31.13 -7.62
CA CYS A 393 18.16 29.89 -7.45
C CYS A 393 17.23 28.67 -7.33
N ILE A 394 16.17 28.73 -6.51
CA ILE A 394 15.18 27.65 -6.37
C ILE A 394 14.52 27.34 -7.71
N ARG A 395 14.12 28.38 -8.43
CA ARG A 395 13.42 28.25 -9.72
C ARG A 395 14.25 27.59 -10.80
N GLU A 396 15.50 27.99 -10.94
CA GLU A 396 16.42 27.39 -11.92
C GLU A 396 16.73 25.95 -11.60
N PHE A 397 17.01 25.70 -10.34
CA PHE A 397 17.33 24.35 -9.88
C PHE A 397 16.12 23.41 -10.00
N ALA A 398 14.92 23.87 -9.64
CA ALA A 398 13.69 23.12 -9.78
C ALA A 398 13.37 22.74 -11.24
N LYS A 399 13.65 23.63 -12.21
CA LYS A 399 13.50 23.32 -13.64
C LYS A 399 14.40 22.17 -14.09
N LYS A 400 15.65 22.16 -13.62
CA LYS A 400 16.62 21.08 -13.89
C LYS A 400 16.12 19.75 -13.31
N MET A 401 15.61 19.77 -12.07
CA MET A 401 15.20 18.61 -11.32
C MET A 401 13.86 18.00 -11.76
N LYS A 402 12.96 18.82 -12.32
CA LYS A 402 11.67 18.34 -12.85
C LYS A 402 11.84 17.18 -13.87
N LYS A 403 12.87 17.23 -14.70
CA LYS A 403 13.17 16.16 -15.68
C LYS A 403 13.51 14.82 -15.02
N ARG A 404 13.88 14.83 -13.72
CA ARG A 404 14.27 13.66 -12.92
C ARG A 404 13.18 13.21 -11.94
N LYS A 405 11.94 13.68 -12.13
CA LYS A 405 10.80 13.38 -11.23
C LYS A 405 11.03 13.87 -9.79
N ILE A 406 11.79 14.94 -9.60
CA ILE A 406 11.97 15.58 -8.31
C ILE A 406 11.19 16.90 -8.29
N LEU A 407 10.29 17.02 -7.32
CA LEU A 407 9.43 18.18 -7.10
C LEU A 407 10.09 19.04 -6.00
N LEU A 408 10.84 20.05 -6.42
CA LEU A 408 11.52 20.97 -5.50
C LEU A 408 10.64 22.19 -5.23
N TYR A 409 10.38 22.45 -3.95
CA TYR A 409 9.67 23.61 -3.45
C TYR A 409 10.56 24.40 -2.48
N GLY A 410 10.41 25.71 -2.44
CA GLY A 410 11.03 26.55 -1.44
C GLY A 410 10.03 27.01 -0.38
N LEU A 411 10.46 27.08 0.87
CA LEU A 411 9.68 27.61 1.98
C LEU A 411 10.54 28.52 2.83
N ILE A 412 10.07 29.75 3.05
CA ILE A 412 10.66 30.66 4.02
C ILE A 412 9.84 30.62 5.30
N ILE A 413 10.48 30.40 6.43
CA ILE A 413 9.90 30.49 7.76
C ILE A 413 10.48 31.75 8.44
N ASN A 414 9.61 32.59 8.97
CA ASN A 414 10.05 33.79 9.68
C ASN A 414 10.74 33.40 11.00
N TYR A 415 12.04 33.68 11.09
CA TYR A 415 12.81 33.50 12.32
C TYR A 415 12.58 34.65 13.27
N SER A 416 12.20 34.37 14.50
CA SER A 416 12.02 35.40 15.55
C SER A 416 12.72 34.92 16.82
N GLN A 417 13.36 35.84 17.55
CA GLN A 417 13.87 35.58 18.91
C GLN A 417 12.74 35.39 19.94
N ASP A 418 11.53 35.83 19.62
CA ASP A 418 10.32 35.58 20.39
C ASP A 418 9.85 34.15 20.14
N GLU A 419 9.96 33.31 21.14
CA GLU A 419 9.67 31.87 21.06
C GLU A 419 8.24 31.57 20.62
N GLN A 420 7.25 32.36 21.09
CA GLN A 420 5.86 32.16 20.68
C GLN A 420 5.63 32.44 19.20
N LYS A 421 6.29 33.50 18.67
CA LYS A 421 6.21 33.82 17.24
C LYS A 421 6.94 32.82 16.39
N LEU A 422 8.07 32.31 16.87
CA LEU A 422 8.79 31.25 16.18
C LEU A 422 7.95 29.97 16.10
N GLN A 423 7.32 29.56 17.19
CA GLN A 423 6.45 28.38 17.21
C GLN A 423 5.26 28.53 16.26
N GLU A 424 4.63 29.72 16.21
CA GLU A 424 3.52 29.95 15.26
C GLU A 424 4.01 29.89 13.79
N SER A 425 5.16 30.49 13.47
CA SER A 425 5.75 30.42 12.12
C SER A 425 6.13 28.97 11.76
N LEU A 426 6.67 28.19 12.70
CA LEU A 426 6.97 26.78 12.50
C LEU A 426 5.71 25.97 12.24
N ARG A 427 4.63 26.25 12.97
CA ARG A 427 3.34 25.58 12.77
C ARG A 427 2.77 25.85 11.39
N GLN A 428 2.76 27.12 10.95
CA GLN A 428 2.33 27.49 9.61
C GLN A 428 3.22 26.82 8.54
N GLY A 429 4.54 26.80 8.77
CA GLY A 429 5.49 26.10 7.91
C GLY A 429 5.20 24.60 7.81
N ALA A 430 4.91 23.94 8.93
CA ALA A 430 4.57 22.51 8.95
C ALA A 430 3.28 22.20 8.17
N ILE A 431 2.26 23.05 8.28
CA ILE A 431 1.02 22.93 7.50
C ILE A 431 1.32 23.00 5.99
N ILE A 432 2.15 23.97 5.58
CA ILE A 432 2.56 24.12 4.17
C ILE A 432 3.36 22.90 3.71
N ILE A 433 4.35 22.43 4.49
CA ILE A 433 5.14 21.24 4.18
C ILE A 433 4.22 20.04 4.00
N ALA A 434 3.28 19.83 4.93
CA ALA A 434 2.30 18.76 4.87
C ALA A 434 1.46 18.79 3.59
N ALA A 435 0.97 19.97 3.22
CA ALA A 435 0.20 20.16 1.99
C ALA A 435 1.04 19.84 0.74
N LEU A 436 2.28 20.34 0.66
CA LEU A 436 3.19 20.07 -0.46
C LEU A 436 3.49 18.58 -0.63
N ILE A 437 3.70 17.87 0.48
CA ILE A 437 3.97 16.43 0.51
C ILE A 437 2.74 15.63 0.08
N LYS A 438 1.55 15.96 0.59
CA LYS A 438 0.30 15.27 0.26
C LYS A 438 -0.16 15.53 -1.17
N GLU A 439 -0.19 16.80 -1.57
CA GLU A 439 -0.73 17.21 -2.86
C GLU A 439 0.21 16.94 -4.03
N ARG A 440 1.53 17.02 -3.80
CA ARG A 440 2.55 16.87 -4.86
C ARG A 440 2.27 17.77 -6.07
N ASN A 441 1.86 19.01 -5.80
CA ASN A 441 1.34 19.92 -6.82
C ASN A 441 2.45 20.40 -7.75
N SER A 442 2.45 19.93 -9.00
CA SER A 442 3.44 20.27 -10.01
C SER A 442 3.41 21.76 -10.42
N ALA A 443 2.33 22.47 -10.17
CA ALA A 443 2.23 23.92 -10.47
C ALA A 443 3.04 24.77 -9.47
N LEU A 444 3.33 24.26 -8.29
CA LEU A 444 4.11 24.95 -7.26
C LEU A 444 5.63 24.67 -7.34
N ILE A 445 6.08 23.85 -8.30
CA ILE A 445 7.50 23.52 -8.47
C ILE A 445 8.31 24.79 -8.72
N GLY A 446 9.35 24.99 -7.92
CA GLY A 446 10.22 26.18 -7.99
C GLY A 446 9.59 27.47 -7.48
N GLN A 447 8.45 27.39 -6.80
CA GLN A 447 7.89 28.51 -6.07
C GLN A 447 8.52 28.61 -4.69
N LEU A 448 8.61 29.84 -4.19
CA LEU A 448 9.02 30.16 -2.83
C LEU A 448 7.78 30.56 -2.04
N LEU A 449 7.39 29.72 -1.10
CA LEU A 449 6.26 29.94 -0.22
C LEU A 449 6.75 30.62 1.07
N VAL A 450 5.86 31.29 1.80
CA VAL A 450 6.19 32.01 3.03
C VAL A 450 5.22 31.59 4.13
N ALA A 451 5.76 31.24 5.31
CA ALA A 451 5.03 30.90 6.52
C ALA A 451 5.25 31.97 7.61
#